data_8b58bad86342671069d009e9ff8a129f
#
_entry.id   8b58bad86342671069d009e9ff8a129f
#
_cell.length_a   1.000
_cell.length_b   1.000
_cell.length_c   1.000
_cell.angle_alpha   90.00
_cell.angle_beta   90.00
_cell.angle_gamma   90.00
#
_symmetry.space_group_name_H-M   'P 1'
#
loop_
_entity.id
_entity.type
_entity.pdbx_description
1 polymer ?
#
loop_
_entity_poly.entity_id
_entity_poly.type
_entity_poly.pdbx_seq_one_letter_code
_entity_poly.pdbx_strand_id
1 'polypeptide(L)'
;MLHSKEPISSLEDMVGQEMRGPTRVVTDLLGELGATPVGMPLPLIPENLSKGVISGTVLPWEVTPSIRLAELVSNHTELSGDTSLYTAVFIMAMNWDSYEGLPDDLRQILDDHTGKGLAASTAQVMLDADAGGRNVASGNTFITLDGAEIERWKAAAQPVVDRWVTRAGEMGFDGEAAI
;
A
#
# COMPACT_ATOMS: atom_id res chain seq x y z
N MET A 1 -0.83 5.79 -2.50
CA MET A 1 -1.44 6.53 -3.62
C MET A 1 -2.18 5.57 -4.50
N LEU A 2 -3.17 6.08 -5.28
CA LEU A 2 -3.76 5.34 -6.37
C LEU A 2 -3.07 5.73 -7.68
N HIS A 3 -2.89 4.76 -8.55
CA HIS A 3 -2.31 4.92 -9.87
C HIS A 3 -3.24 4.23 -10.86
N SER A 4 -3.79 4.96 -11.83
CA SER A 4 -4.88 4.47 -12.68
C SER A 4 -4.77 4.96 -14.13
N LYS A 5 -5.38 4.22 -15.04
CA LYS A 5 -5.52 4.64 -16.44
C LYS A 5 -6.48 5.80 -16.57
N GLU A 6 -7.65 5.70 -15.94
CA GLU A 6 -8.65 6.76 -15.90
C GLU A 6 -8.47 7.61 -14.62
N PRO A 7 -8.84 8.90 -14.67
CA PRO A 7 -8.75 9.77 -13.51
C PRO A 7 -9.69 9.33 -12.38
N ILE A 8 -9.21 9.38 -11.13
CA ILE A 8 -10.01 9.10 -9.92
C ILE A 8 -9.95 10.36 -9.06
N SER A 9 -11.03 11.11 -9.04
CA SER A 9 -11.19 12.38 -8.33
C SER A 9 -12.30 12.35 -7.27
N SER A 10 -13.09 11.27 -7.24
CA SER A 10 -14.18 11.05 -6.31
C SER A 10 -14.42 9.56 -6.07
N LEU A 11 -15.27 9.22 -5.06
CA LEU A 11 -15.70 7.83 -4.83
C LEU A 11 -16.43 7.25 -6.02
N GLU A 12 -17.19 8.06 -6.74
CA GLU A 12 -17.95 7.64 -7.91
C GLU A 12 -17.05 7.12 -9.02
N ASP A 13 -15.82 7.69 -9.15
CA ASP A 13 -14.85 7.27 -10.15
C ASP A 13 -14.22 5.89 -9.84
N MET A 14 -14.36 5.42 -8.60
CA MET A 14 -13.91 4.07 -8.21
C MET A 14 -14.80 2.97 -8.76
N VAL A 15 -16.07 3.28 -9.06
CA VAL A 15 -17.05 2.29 -9.52
C VAL A 15 -16.66 1.75 -10.89
N GLY A 16 -16.53 0.42 -10.97
CA GLY A 16 -16.13 -0.27 -12.21
C GLY A 16 -14.62 -0.31 -12.48
N GLN A 17 -13.80 0.25 -11.58
CA GLN A 17 -12.34 0.14 -11.70
C GLN A 17 -11.86 -1.21 -11.16
N GLU A 18 -11.11 -1.98 -11.94
CA GLU A 18 -10.39 -3.17 -11.48
C GLU A 18 -9.08 -2.73 -10.83
N MET A 19 -9.11 -2.58 -9.50
CA MET A 19 -7.98 -2.04 -8.74
C MET A 19 -7.18 -3.12 -8.02
N ARG A 20 -5.87 -3.16 -8.27
CA ARG A 20 -5.01 -4.09 -7.54
C ARG A 20 -4.73 -3.60 -6.13
N GLY A 21 -4.97 -4.48 -5.13
CA GLY A 21 -4.59 -4.31 -3.73
C GLY A 21 -3.37 -5.15 -3.34
N PRO A 22 -2.42 -4.59 -2.54
CA PRO A 22 -1.22 -5.30 -2.12
C PRO A 22 -1.45 -6.33 -1.01
N THR A 23 -2.46 -6.12 -0.18
CA THR A 23 -2.77 -6.96 0.99
C THR A 23 -4.28 -7.19 1.07
N ARG A 24 -4.70 -8.18 1.88
CA ARG A 24 -6.12 -8.42 2.09
C ARG A 24 -6.87 -7.19 2.59
N VAL A 25 -6.34 -6.49 3.60
CA VAL A 25 -7.00 -5.31 4.17
C VAL A 25 -7.15 -4.21 3.12
N VAL A 26 -6.11 -3.96 2.33
CA VAL A 26 -6.19 -2.95 1.26
C VAL A 26 -7.11 -3.40 0.12
N THR A 27 -7.17 -4.70 -0.18
CA THR A 27 -8.11 -5.27 -1.15
C THR A 27 -9.55 -5.08 -0.67
N ASP A 28 -9.83 -5.35 0.62
CA ASP A 28 -11.13 -5.08 1.23
C ASP A 28 -11.47 -3.58 1.20
N LEU A 29 -10.50 -2.70 1.50
CA LEU A 29 -10.66 -1.24 1.40
C LEU A 29 -11.08 -0.80 0.00
N LEU A 30 -10.40 -1.27 -1.03
CA LEU A 30 -10.73 -0.92 -2.41
C LEU A 30 -12.17 -1.35 -2.78
N GLY A 31 -12.63 -2.49 -2.24
CA GLY A 31 -14.01 -2.94 -2.39
C GLY A 31 -15.01 -2.00 -1.73
N GLU A 32 -14.77 -1.56 -0.50
CA GLU A 32 -15.64 -0.59 0.20
C GLU A 32 -15.64 0.79 -0.48
N LEU A 33 -14.56 1.15 -1.14
CA LEU A 33 -14.50 2.36 -1.95
C LEU A 33 -15.22 2.24 -3.30
N GLY A 34 -15.78 1.08 -3.63
CA GLY A 34 -16.59 0.85 -4.83
C GLY A 34 -15.87 0.23 -6.02
N ALA A 35 -14.57 -0.07 -5.91
CA ALA A 35 -13.83 -0.74 -6.96
C ALA A 35 -14.09 -2.25 -6.98
N THR A 36 -13.72 -2.91 -8.09
CA THR A 36 -13.56 -4.36 -8.16
C THR A 36 -12.11 -4.70 -7.78
N PRO A 37 -11.87 -5.21 -6.56
CA PRO A 37 -10.51 -5.40 -6.08
C PRO A 37 -9.89 -6.69 -6.61
N VAL A 38 -8.61 -6.62 -6.99
CA VAL A 38 -7.83 -7.76 -7.48
C VAL A 38 -6.55 -7.90 -6.65
N GLY A 39 -6.42 -9.01 -5.92
CA GLY A 39 -5.20 -9.33 -5.18
C GLY A 39 -4.16 -9.97 -6.08
N MET A 40 -2.96 -9.36 -6.20
CA MET A 40 -1.85 -9.96 -6.93
C MET A 40 -0.49 -9.45 -6.44
N PRO A 41 0.58 -10.24 -6.59
CA PRO A 41 1.93 -9.82 -6.28
C PRO A 41 2.43 -8.74 -7.25
N LEU A 42 3.33 -7.87 -6.76
CA LEU A 42 3.89 -6.74 -7.50
C LEU A 42 4.40 -7.08 -8.92
N PRO A 43 5.15 -8.16 -9.16
CA PRO A 43 5.69 -8.46 -10.49
C PRO A 43 4.64 -8.71 -11.58
N LEU A 44 3.40 -8.99 -11.21
CA LEU A 44 2.32 -9.25 -12.17
C LEU A 44 1.60 -7.96 -12.61
N ILE A 45 1.82 -6.82 -11.95
CA ILE A 45 1.13 -5.57 -12.24
C ILE A 45 1.37 -5.08 -13.67
N PRO A 46 2.62 -5.01 -14.21
CA PRO A 46 2.86 -4.48 -15.54
C PRO A 46 2.11 -5.24 -16.64
N GLU A 47 2.14 -6.56 -16.57
CA GLU A 47 1.46 -7.41 -17.54
C GLU A 47 -0.06 -7.23 -17.49
N ASN A 48 -0.64 -7.21 -16.26
CA ASN A 48 -2.08 -7.11 -16.07
C ASN A 48 -2.62 -5.70 -16.41
N LEU A 49 -1.86 -4.63 -16.14
CA LEU A 49 -2.17 -3.29 -16.64
C LEU A 49 -2.13 -3.26 -18.17
N SER A 50 -1.08 -3.79 -18.79
CA SER A 50 -0.94 -3.79 -20.25
C SER A 50 -2.06 -4.56 -20.95
N LYS A 51 -2.52 -5.66 -20.39
CA LYS A 51 -3.63 -6.49 -20.89
C LYS A 51 -5.02 -5.95 -20.54
N GLY A 52 -5.13 -4.93 -19.68
CA GLY A 52 -6.40 -4.39 -19.22
C GLY A 52 -7.16 -5.29 -18.25
N VAL A 53 -6.48 -6.23 -17.59
CA VAL A 53 -7.05 -7.06 -16.51
C VAL A 53 -7.28 -6.25 -15.24
N ILE A 54 -6.42 -5.25 -15.02
CA ILE A 54 -6.60 -4.21 -14.02
C ILE A 54 -6.52 -2.84 -14.69
N SER A 55 -7.28 -1.89 -14.18
CA SER A 55 -7.28 -0.49 -14.61
C SER A 55 -6.38 0.39 -13.77
N GLY A 56 -5.99 -0.10 -12.57
CA GLY A 56 -5.14 0.63 -11.64
C GLY A 56 -4.58 -0.22 -10.51
N THR A 57 -3.78 0.41 -9.67
CA THR A 57 -3.14 -0.21 -8.52
C THR A 57 -2.93 0.82 -7.42
N VAL A 58 -2.78 0.34 -6.17
CA VAL A 58 -2.28 1.16 -5.06
C VAL A 58 -0.86 0.75 -4.71
N LEU A 59 0.03 1.73 -4.71
CA LEU A 59 1.47 1.58 -4.44
C LEU A 59 2.01 2.85 -3.80
N PRO A 60 3.06 2.79 -2.98
CA PRO A 60 3.87 3.94 -2.63
C PRO A 60 4.77 4.33 -3.82
N TRP A 61 5.28 5.57 -3.82
CA TRP A 61 6.04 6.10 -4.96
C TRP A 61 7.38 5.42 -5.19
N GLU A 62 8.09 5.03 -4.12
CA GLU A 62 9.44 4.47 -4.21
C GLU A 62 9.54 3.20 -5.07
N VAL A 63 8.44 2.43 -5.17
CA VAL A 63 8.42 1.19 -5.93
C VAL A 63 8.04 1.39 -7.40
N THR A 64 7.37 2.50 -7.74
CA THR A 64 6.81 2.71 -9.08
C THR A 64 7.84 2.69 -10.22
N PRO A 65 9.09 3.20 -10.06
CA PRO A 65 10.09 3.12 -11.11
C PRO A 65 10.51 1.67 -11.45
N SER A 66 10.55 0.79 -10.45
CA SER A 66 11.00 -0.60 -10.62
C SER A 66 10.15 -1.41 -11.59
N ILE A 67 8.87 -1.02 -11.73
CA ILE A 67 7.88 -1.65 -12.63
C ILE A 67 7.48 -0.72 -13.79
N ARG A 68 8.15 0.41 -13.96
CA ARG A 68 7.87 1.42 -14.99
C ARG A 68 6.40 1.86 -15.01
N LEU A 69 5.82 2.05 -13.82
CA LEU A 69 4.38 2.27 -13.66
C LEU A 69 3.89 3.52 -14.41
N ALA A 70 4.68 4.60 -14.42
CA ALA A 70 4.33 5.86 -15.09
C ALA A 70 4.09 5.74 -16.60
N GLU A 71 4.56 4.64 -17.24
CA GLU A 71 4.30 4.36 -18.64
C GLU A 71 3.02 3.54 -18.87
N LEU A 72 2.47 2.95 -17.81
CA LEU A 72 1.33 2.04 -17.87
C LEU A 72 0.01 2.69 -17.45
N VAL A 73 0.12 3.79 -16.70
CA VAL A 73 -1.01 4.58 -16.20
C VAL A 73 -0.74 6.07 -16.42
N SER A 74 -1.80 6.87 -16.49
CA SER A 74 -1.68 8.30 -16.77
C SER A 74 -2.12 9.21 -15.62
N ASN A 75 -2.70 8.64 -14.55
CA ASN A 75 -3.27 9.40 -13.45
C ASN A 75 -2.78 8.87 -12.10
N HIS A 76 -2.50 9.80 -11.20
CA HIS A 76 -2.06 9.52 -9.84
C HIS A 76 -2.89 10.33 -8.86
N THR A 77 -3.62 9.65 -7.97
CA THR A 77 -4.48 10.29 -6.97
C THR A 77 -3.82 10.21 -5.59
N GLU A 78 -3.62 11.38 -5.00
CA GLU A 78 -3.06 11.60 -3.67
C GLU A 78 -4.13 12.22 -2.76
N LEU A 79 -4.02 12.01 -1.46
CA LEU A 79 -4.85 12.67 -0.47
C LEU A 79 -4.09 13.90 0.06
N SER A 80 -4.81 15.01 0.30
CA SER A 80 -4.21 16.24 0.83
C SER A 80 -3.83 16.11 2.31
N GLY A 81 -2.90 16.95 2.76
CA GLY A 81 -2.42 16.99 4.15
C GLY A 81 -1.58 15.78 4.54
N ASP A 82 -1.66 15.41 5.82
CA ASP A 82 -0.91 14.28 6.39
C ASP A 82 -1.68 12.95 6.30
N THR A 83 -2.70 12.87 5.44
CA THR A 83 -3.53 11.68 5.27
C THR A 83 -3.02 10.85 4.09
N SER A 84 -2.93 9.55 4.29
CA SER A 84 -2.64 8.58 3.23
C SER A 84 -3.76 7.55 3.13
N LEU A 85 -3.91 6.93 1.95
CA LEU A 85 -4.92 5.90 1.74
C LEU A 85 -4.68 4.68 2.62
N TYR A 86 -3.43 4.31 2.82
CA TYR A 86 -2.99 3.23 3.69
C TYR A 86 -1.50 3.39 4.02
N THR A 87 -1.05 2.72 5.06
CA THR A 87 0.38 2.60 5.38
C THR A 87 0.89 1.24 4.92
N ALA A 88 1.94 1.23 4.11
CA ALA A 88 2.62 -0.01 3.74
C ALA A 88 3.45 -0.51 4.92
N VAL A 89 3.19 -1.74 5.35
CA VAL A 89 3.94 -2.41 6.43
C VAL A 89 4.69 -3.59 5.84
N PHE A 90 5.99 -3.61 6.06
CA PHE A 90 6.87 -4.71 5.66
C PHE A 90 7.41 -5.41 6.90
N ILE A 91 7.46 -6.74 6.84
CA ILE A 91 8.01 -7.58 7.90
C ILE A 91 9.21 -8.33 7.32
N MET A 92 10.36 -8.22 7.98
CA MET A 92 11.48 -9.12 7.76
C MET A 92 11.44 -10.18 8.84
N ALA A 93 11.22 -11.42 8.44
CA ALA A 93 11.11 -12.55 9.35
C ALA A 93 12.08 -13.66 8.96
N MET A 94 12.58 -14.37 9.94
CA MET A 94 13.41 -15.55 9.79
C MET A 94 12.71 -16.76 10.42
N ASN A 95 12.84 -17.94 9.82
CA ASN A 95 12.37 -19.16 10.43
C ASN A 95 13.11 -19.41 11.74
N TRP A 96 12.40 -19.79 12.80
CA TRP A 96 12.96 -19.93 14.13
C TRP A 96 14.05 -21.02 14.22
N ASP A 97 13.81 -22.20 13.62
CA ASP A 97 14.80 -23.28 13.59
C ASP A 97 16.08 -22.87 12.84
N SER A 98 15.93 -22.04 11.79
CA SER A 98 17.07 -21.50 11.05
C SER A 98 17.87 -20.50 11.87
N TYR A 99 17.20 -19.67 12.68
CA TYR A 99 17.85 -18.73 13.59
C TYR A 99 18.58 -19.49 14.72
N GLU A 100 17.93 -20.46 15.38
CA GLU A 100 18.53 -21.27 16.43
C GLU A 100 19.68 -22.15 15.93
N GLY A 101 19.63 -22.58 14.66
CA GLY A 101 20.69 -23.35 14.02
C GLY A 101 21.96 -22.56 13.67
N LEU A 102 21.93 -21.21 13.82
CA LEU A 102 23.13 -20.40 13.60
C LEU A 102 24.13 -20.53 14.77
N PRO A 103 25.43 -20.43 14.48
CA PRO A 103 26.46 -20.20 15.50
C PRO A 103 26.14 -18.95 16.35
N ASP A 104 26.56 -18.93 17.60
CA ASP A 104 26.25 -17.87 18.56
C ASP A 104 26.73 -16.49 18.10
N ASP A 105 27.91 -16.41 17.48
CA ASP A 105 28.48 -15.19 16.92
C ASP A 105 27.62 -14.61 15.77
N LEU A 106 27.05 -15.47 14.91
CA LEU A 106 26.18 -15.04 13.82
C LEU A 106 24.80 -14.63 14.33
N ARG A 107 24.25 -15.30 15.38
CA ARG A 107 23.02 -14.85 16.02
C ARG A 107 23.19 -13.47 16.63
N GLN A 108 24.31 -13.25 17.34
CA GLN A 108 24.61 -11.94 17.92
C GLN A 108 24.68 -10.83 16.85
N ILE A 109 25.31 -11.10 15.70
CA ILE A 109 25.36 -10.15 14.59
C ILE A 109 23.94 -9.83 14.09
N LEU A 110 23.08 -10.83 13.93
CA LEU A 110 21.68 -10.60 13.52
C LEU A 110 20.94 -9.74 14.56
N ASP A 111 21.07 -10.07 15.83
CA ASP A 111 20.39 -9.33 16.91
C ASP A 111 20.85 -7.87 17.00
N ASP A 112 22.15 -7.63 16.82
CA ASP A 112 22.74 -6.29 16.85
C ASP A 112 22.32 -5.42 15.62
N HIS A 113 22.01 -6.06 14.47
CA HIS A 113 21.72 -5.37 13.21
C HIS A 113 20.26 -5.45 12.75
N THR A 114 19.36 -5.96 13.59
CA THR A 114 17.92 -6.07 13.32
C THR A 114 17.08 -5.19 14.25
N GLY A 115 15.76 -5.39 14.27
CA GLY A 115 14.85 -4.66 15.11
C GLY A 115 14.65 -3.20 14.69
N LYS A 116 14.46 -2.30 15.65
CA LYS A 116 14.09 -0.91 15.42
C LYS A 116 15.13 -0.10 14.61
N GLY A 117 16.42 -0.41 14.76
CA GLY A 117 17.50 0.27 14.03
C GLY A 117 17.41 0.00 12.53
N LEU A 118 17.29 -1.27 12.16
CA LEU A 118 17.11 -1.67 10.75
C LEU A 118 15.79 -1.12 10.19
N ALA A 119 14.69 -1.20 10.96
CA ALA A 119 13.40 -0.68 10.54
C ALA A 119 13.46 0.82 10.21
N ALA A 120 14.09 1.61 11.08
CA ALA A 120 14.24 3.05 10.89
C ALA A 120 15.10 3.40 9.65
N SER A 121 16.24 2.73 9.48
CA SER A 121 17.12 2.97 8.33
C SER A 121 16.46 2.55 7.01
N THR A 122 15.74 1.42 6.99
CA THR A 122 15.02 0.97 5.80
C THR A 122 13.87 1.90 5.45
N ALA A 123 13.09 2.36 6.45
CA ALA A 123 12.02 3.33 6.23
C ALA A 123 12.56 4.65 5.65
N GLN A 124 13.72 5.12 6.13
CA GLN A 124 14.35 6.33 5.61
C GLN A 124 14.74 6.18 4.13
N VAL A 125 15.32 5.04 3.74
CA VAL A 125 15.66 4.75 2.34
C VAL A 125 14.42 4.77 1.44
N MET A 126 13.30 4.20 1.91
CA MET A 126 12.02 4.23 1.16
C MET A 126 11.48 5.66 1.03
N LEU A 127 11.48 6.44 2.10
CA LEU A 127 11.04 7.84 2.09
C LEU A 127 11.89 8.70 1.15
N ASP A 128 13.21 8.52 1.17
CA ASP A 128 14.13 9.26 0.28
C ASP A 128 13.89 8.92 -1.20
N ALA A 129 13.44 7.70 -1.50
CA ALA A 129 13.14 7.24 -2.86
C ALA A 129 11.79 7.74 -3.39
N ASP A 130 10.84 8.12 -2.54
CA ASP A 130 9.49 8.57 -2.93
C ASP A 130 9.54 9.76 -3.90
N ALA A 131 10.35 10.76 -3.62
CA ALA A 131 10.50 11.94 -4.47
C ALA A 131 10.99 11.57 -5.88
N GLY A 132 11.91 10.61 -5.98
CA GLY A 132 12.40 10.07 -7.24
C GLY A 132 11.30 9.38 -8.04
N GLY A 133 10.50 8.54 -7.38
CA GLY A 133 9.36 7.84 -7.99
C GLY A 133 8.32 8.81 -8.54
N ARG A 134 7.95 9.82 -7.75
CA ARG A 134 7.01 10.87 -8.17
C ARG A 134 7.54 11.69 -9.35
N ASN A 135 8.83 12.01 -9.36
CA ASN A 135 9.46 12.76 -10.45
C ASN A 135 9.45 12.00 -11.79
N VAL A 136 9.64 10.69 -11.77
CA VAL A 136 9.55 9.85 -12.99
C VAL A 136 8.15 9.95 -13.63
N ALA A 137 7.11 10.15 -12.84
CA ALA A 137 5.73 10.30 -13.29
C ALA A 137 5.34 11.77 -13.61
N SER A 138 6.28 12.71 -13.66
CA SER A 138 5.99 14.16 -13.79
C SER A 138 5.25 14.56 -15.07
N GLY A 139 5.25 13.71 -16.10
CA GLY A 139 4.46 13.88 -17.33
C GLY A 139 3.00 13.44 -17.22
N ASN A 140 2.61 12.80 -16.13
CA ASN A 140 1.26 12.28 -15.91
C ASN A 140 0.39 13.30 -15.14
N THR A 141 -0.89 13.01 -15.01
CA THR A 141 -1.84 13.84 -14.27
C THR A 141 -1.81 13.50 -12.79
N PHE A 142 -1.67 14.53 -11.95
CA PHE A 142 -1.78 14.40 -10.48
C PHE A 142 -3.12 14.98 -10.03
N ILE A 143 -3.85 14.20 -9.26
CA ILE A 143 -5.15 14.52 -8.69
C ILE A 143 -4.97 14.52 -7.18
N THR A 144 -5.40 15.60 -6.51
CA THR A 144 -5.38 15.67 -5.05
C THR A 144 -6.81 15.72 -4.55
N LEU A 145 -7.20 14.73 -3.76
CA LEU A 145 -8.48 14.74 -3.09
C LEU A 145 -8.46 15.79 -1.96
N ASP A 146 -9.53 16.58 -1.87
CA ASP A 146 -9.68 17.58 -0.82
C ASP A 146 -10.30 17.02 0.46
N GLY A 147 -10.37 17.86 1.52
CA GLY A 147 -10.84 17.45 2.82
C GLY A 147 -12.27 16.88 2.82
N ALA A 148 -13.18 17.41 2.02
CA ALA A 148 -14.56 16.93 1.95
C ALA A 148 -14.63 15.53 1.32
N GLU A 149 -13.89 15.31 0.24
CA GLU A 149 -13.83 14.00 -0.40
C GLU A 149 -13.09 12.99 0.47
N ILE A 150 -12.01 13.39 1.14
CA ILE A 150 -11.31 12.53 2.10
C ILE A 150 -12.26 12.01 3.20
N GLU A 151 -13.12 12.87 3.74
CA GLU A 151 -14.09 12.44 4.76
C GLU A 151 -15.13 11.45 4.20
N ARG A 152 -15.55 11.60 2.96
CA ARG A 152 -16.39 10.60 2.28
C ARG A 152 -15.68 9.25 2.15
N TRP A 153 -14.40 9.26 1.76
CA TRP A 153 -13.57 8.06 1.64
C TRP A 153 -13.36 7.38 3.00
N LYS A 154 -13.09 8.15 4.05
CA LYS A 154 -12.99 7.61 5.42
C LYS A 154 -14.29 6.96 5.87
N ALA A 155 -15.43 7.61 5.63
CA ALA A 155 -16.74 7.04 5.96
C ALA A 155 -17.02 5.74 5.22
N ALA A 156 -16.69 5.67 3.94
CA ALA A 156 -16.82 4.45 3.14
C ALA A 156 -15.86 3.34 3.60
N ALA A 157 -14.69 3.68 4.11
CA ALA A 157 -13.68 2.74 4.60
C ALA A 157 -13.98 2.19 6.01
N GLN A 158 -14.86 2.84 6.80
CA GLN A 158 -15.13 2.45 8.19
C GLN A 158 -15.46 0.96 8.37
N PRO A 159 -16.23 0.29 7.51
CA PRO A 159 -16.51 -1.15 7.66
C PRO A 159 -15.25 -2.02 7.64
N VAL A 160 -14.16 -1.59 7.01
CA VAL A 160 -12.89 -2.33 7.02
C VAL A 160 -12.27 -2.31 8.41
N VAL A 161 -12.29 -1.14 9.05
CA VAL A 161 -11.80 -0.94 10.42
C VAL A 161 -12.60 -1.80 11.39
N ASP A 162 -13.93 -1.74 11.30
CA ASP A 162 -14.84 -2.49 12.20
C ASP A 162 -14.62 -4.01 12.09
N ARG A 163 -14.46 -4.52 10.86
CA ARG A 163 -14.14 -5.94 10.64
C ARG A 163 -12.77 -6.32 11.19
N TRP A 164 -11.80 -5.42 11.07
CA TRP A 164 -10.45 -5.66 11.61
C TRP A 164 -10.47 -5.72 13.14
N VAL A 165 -11.15 -4.78 13.81
CA VAL A 165 -11.32 -4.76 15.27
C VAL A 165 -11.99 -6.05 15.75
N THR A 166 -13.11 -6.44 15.11
CA THR A 166 -13.81 -7.68 15.43
C THR A 166 -12.88 -8.90 15.36
N ARG A 167 -12.12 -8.99 14.25
CA ARG A 167 -11.19 -10.09 14.05
C ARG A 167 -10.01 -10.08 15.02
N ALA A 168 -9.50 -8.92 15.40
CA ALA A 168 -8.47 -8.80 16.42
C ALA A 168 -8.97 -9.35 17.75
N GLY A 169 -10.22 -9.01 18.14
CA GLY A 169 -10.88 -9.55 19.33
C GLY A 169 -11.03 -11.08 19.30
N GLU A 170 -11.42 -11.66 18.16
CA GLU A 170 -11.50 -13.13 17.99
C GLU A 170 -10.13 -13.82 18.17
N MET A 171 -9.04 -13.12 17.87
CA MET A 171 -7.66 -13.58 18.04
C MET A 171 -7.08 -13.27 19.44
N GLY A 172 -7.87 -12.68 20.33
CA GLY A 172 -7.47 -12.33 21.70
C GLY A 172 -6.68 -11.02 21.82
N PHE A 173 -6.73 -10.13 20.81
CA PHE A 173 -6.10 -8.82 20.85
C PHE A 173 -7.14 -7.72 21.07
N ASP A 174 -6.77 -6.66 21.77
CA ASP A 174 -7.59 -5.46 21.89
C ASP A 174 -7.43 -4.61 20.61
N GLY A 175 -8.36 -4.81 19.67
CA GLY A 175 -8.35 -4.10 18.39
C GLY A 175 -8.67 -2.61 18.53
N GLU A 176 -9.49 -2.22 19.50
CA GLU A 176 -9.83 -0.81 19.76
C GLU A 176 -8.62 -0.04 20.28
N ALA A 177 -7.84 -0.64 21.17
CA ALA A 177 -6.62 -0.02 21.71
C ALA A 177 -5.47 0.08 20.66
N ALA A 178 -5.60 -0.60 19.52
CA ALA A 178 -4.58 -0.62 18.46
C ALA A 178 -4.85 0.37 17.33
N ILE A 179 -5.99 1.06 17.35
CA ILE A 179 -6.37 2.12 16.41
C ILE A 179 -6.11 3.50 17.04
#